data_f6244f22c69c909b97a53b9a870d9412
#
_entry.id   f6244f22c69c909b97a53b9a870d9412
#
_cell.length_a   1.000
_cell.length_b   1.000
_cell.length_c   1.000
_cell.angle_alpha   90.00
_cell.angle_beta   90.00
_cell.angle_gamma   90.00
#
_symmetry.space_group_name_H-M   'P 1'
#
loop_
_entity.id
_entity.type
_entity.pdbx_description
1 polymer ?
#
loop_
_entity_poly.entity_id
_entity_poly.type
_entity_poly.pdbx_seq_one_letter_code
_entity_poly.pdbx_strand_id
1 'polypeptide(L)'
;MGDNPGGGGSGEVTWTLARLLKRPEFQTDKGKSVLYCSIPGEEVVKQARKDGVGGNVEGMVGAMVDNSYEGPVKLSGTVVYVSPEEDKNAESWRRKRDIAIVKTGSVYVVVGTSSPTPNLEGSGIDPKEMDIVMVKQGYLVTQWYNIQADWVMAFTRGGVEQDFKKLPYKNIVRPMFPIDPDMADPELNVIMVPSAKHYYGR
;
A
#
# COMPACT_ATOMS: atom_id res chain seq x y z
N MET A 1 5.53 4.63 -2.14
CA MET A 1 5.51 3.29 -2.75
C MET A 1 5.48 2.22 -1.72
N GLY A 2 5.32 2.07 -0.62
CA GLY A 2 5.15 1.21 0.52
C GLY A 2 5.01 -0.30 0.25
N ASP A 3 4.18 -0.96 1.02
CA ASP A 3 4.05 -2.43 1.07
C ASP A 3 3.45 -3.13 -0.15
N ASN A 4 3.37 -2.50 -1.29
CA ASN A 4 2.97 -3.24 -2.48
C ASN A 4 4.10 -4.16 -2.98
N PRO A 5 3.81 -5.24 -3.67
CA PRO A 5 4.81 -6.13 -4.23
C PRO A 5 5.78 -5.44 -5.18
N GLY A 6 5.30 -4.47 -5.97
CA GLY A 6 6.14 -3.63 -6.82
C GLY A 6 6.99 -2.61 -6.06
N GLY A 7 6.59 -2.25 -4.84
CA GLY A 7 7.34 -1.41 -3.90
C GLY A 7 8.16 -2.20 -2.89
N GLY A 8 8.10 -3.52 -2.95
CA GLY A 8 8.95 -4.40 -2.18
C GLY A 8 8.53 -4.64 -0.72
N GLY A 9 7.32 -4.28 -0.30
CA GLY A 9 6.89 -4.54 1.08
C GLY A 9 7.69 -3.76 2.11
N SER A 10 7.72 -2.44 1.98
CA SER A 10 8.60 -1.56 2.77
C SER A 10 8.06 -1.15 4.15
N GLY A 11 6.91 -1.66 4.57
CA GLY A 11 6.44 -1.61 5.97
C GLY A 11 5.50 -0.47 6.34
N GLU A 12 5.30 0.56 5.50
CA GLU A 12 4.44 1.71 5.84
C GLU A 12 2.98 1.33 6.03
N VAL A 13 2.45 0.52 5.12
CA VAL A 13 1.07 0.06 5.18
C VAL A 13 0.92 -0.95 6.32
N THR A 14 1.88 -1.86 6.48
CA THR A 14 1.89 -2.84 7.57
C THR A 14 1.86 -2.16 8.93
N TRP A 15 2.64 -1.10 9.11
CA TRP A 15 2.66 -0.30 10.33
C TRP A 15 1.27 0.26 10.68
N THR A 16 0.55 0.74 9.66
CA THR A 16 -0.81 1.27 9.83
C THR A 16 -1.80 0.16 10.16
N LEU A 17 -1.76 -0.96 9.42
CA LEU A 17 -2.64 -2.09 9.65
C LEU A 17 -2.48 -2.67 11.06
N ALA A 18 -1.24 -2.83 11.52
CA ALA A 18 -0.95 -3.33 12.86
C ALA A 18 -1.60 -2.50 13.96
N ARG A 19 -1.65 -1.19 13.78
CA ARG A 19 -2.30 -0.28 14.73
C ARG A 19 -3.81 -0.29 14.62
N LEU A 20 -4.33 -0.32 13.41
CA LEU A 20 -5.76 -0.41 13.14
C LEU A 20 -6.34 -1.67 13.80
N LEU A 21 -5.71 -2.82 13.62
CA LEU A 21 -6.19 -4.09 14.17
C LEU A 21 -6.10 -4.18 15.71
N LYS A 22 -5.28 -3.34 16.35
CA LYS A 22 -5.19 -3.29 17.82
C LYS A 22 -6.25 -2.38 18.47
N ARG A 23 -6.97 -1.58 17.68
CA ARG A 23 -7.91 -0.59 18.21
C ARG A 23 -9.28 -1.24 18.49
N PRO A 24 -9.79 -1.14 19.73
CA PRO A 24 -11.03 -1.81 20.14
C PRO A 24 -12.25 -1.44 19.29
N GLU A 25 -12.30 -0.21 18.79
CA GLU A 25 -13.41 0.29 17.98
C GLU A 25 -13.58 -0.41 16.64
N PHE A 26 -12.57 -1.15 16.18
CA PHE A 26 -12.59 -1.91 14.92
C PHE A 26 -12.64 -3.43 15.10
N GLN A 27 -12.60 -3.92 16.34
CA GLN A 27 -12.55 -5.36 16.62
C GLN A 27 -13.93 -6.04 16.60
N THR A 28 -14.99 -5.29 16.45
CA THR A 28 -16.36 -5.81 16.40
C THR A 28 -17.03 -5.44 15.09
N ASP A 29 -18.01 -6.24 14.67
CA ASP A 29 -18.82 -5.97 13.46
C ASP A 29 -19.69 -4.70 13.56
N LYS A 30 -19.84 -4.14 14.75
CA LYS A 30 -20.60 -2.90 15.03
C LYS A 30 -19.72 -1.66 15.00
N GLY A 31 -18.43 -1.81 14.77
CA GLY A 31 -17.48 -0.69 14.62
C GLY A 31 -17.69 0.06 13.32
N LYS A 32 -16.99 1.19 13.19
CA LYS A 32 -16.92 1.89 11.90
C LYS A 32 -16.27 1.00 10.85
N SER A 33 -16.91 0.92 9.69
CA SER A 33 -16.42 0.10 8.58
C SER A 33 -15.17 0.69 7.95
N VAL A 34 -14.15 -0.13 7.79
CA VAL A 34 -12.89 0.29 7.18
C VAL A 34 -12.58 -0.60 5.99
N LEU A 35 -12.37 0.00 4.83
CA LEU A 35 -11.79 -0.67 3.67
C LEU A 35 -10.30 -0.36 3.60
N TYR A 36 -9.47 -1.37 3.78
CA TYR A 36 -8.02 -1.26 3.79
C TYR A 36 -7.41 -1.78 2.47
N CYS A 37 -6.95 -0.89 1.61
CA CYS A 37 -6.44 -1.18 0.26
C CYS A 37 -4.98 -0.76 0.10
N SER A 38 -4.11 -1.67 -0.19
CA SER A 38 -4.04 -3.12 -0.12
C SER A 38 -2.72 -3.51 0.54
N ILE A 39 -2.59 -4.75 0.94
CA ILE A 39 -1.37 -5.24 1.60
C ILE A 39 -0.90 -6.53 0.91
N PRO A 40 0.42 -6.76 0.73
CA PRO A 40 0.92 -8.01 0.18
C PRO A 40 0.74 -9.17 1.16
N GLY A 41 0.29 -10.34 0.64
CA GLY A 41 0.07 -11.54 1.44
C GLY A 41 -0.30 -12.74 0.59
N GLU A 42 0.66 -13.23 -0.20
CA GLU A 42 0.45 -14.31 -1.18
C GLU A 42 -0.13 -15.58 -0.54
N GLU A 43 0.38 -16.00 0.63
CA GLU A 43 -0.08 -17.21 1.29
C GLU A 43 -1.53 -17.08 1.80
N VAL A 44 -1.92 -15.87 2.27
CA VAL A 44 -3.31 -15.60 2.67
C VAL A 44 -4.23 -15.64 1.46
N VAL A 45 -3.81 -15.13 0.30
CA VAL A 45 -4.61 -15.22 -0.94
C VAL A 45 -4.76 -16.67 -1.38
N LYS A 46 -3.69 -17.48 -1.33
CA LYS A 46 -3.74 -18.92 -1.66
C LYS A 46 -4.70 -19.66 -0.74
N GLN A 47 -4.62 -19.41 0.57
CA GLN A 47 -5.51 -20.03 1.53
C GLN A 47 -6.96 -19.59 1.32
N ALA A 48 -7.21 -18.31 1.13
CA ALA A 48 -8.54 -17.79 0.83
C ALA A 48 -9.15 -18.41 -0.42
N ARG A 49 -8.35 -18.63 -1.46
CA ARG A 49 -8.77 -19.30 -2.68
C ARG A 49 -9.15 -20.77 -2.43
N LYS A 50 -8.39 -21.47 -1.60
CA LYS A 50 -8.65 -22.87 -1.23
C LYS A 50 -9.94 -23.00 -0.40
N ASP A 51 -10.10 -22.12 0.60
CA ASP A 51 -11.18 -22.23 1.58
C ASP A 51 -12.48 -21.57 1.14
N GLY A 52 -12.39 -20.67 0.14
CA GLY A 52 -13.52 -19.97 -0.46
C GLY A 52 -14.13 -18.87 0.41
N VAL A 53 -15.15 -18.20 -0.15
CA VAL A 53 -15.92 -17.18 0.58
C VAL A 53 -16.66 -17.82 1.75
N GLY A 54 -16.57 -17.20 2.92
CA GLY A 54 -17.08 -17.72 4.19
C GLY A 54 -16.06 -18.54 4.97
N GLY A 55 -14.96 -18.98 4.34
CA GLY A 55 -13.84 -19.66 5.02
C GLY A 55 -13.08 -18.72 5.95
N ASN A 56 -12.38 -19.31 6.93
CA ASN A 56 -11.51 -18.55 7.83
C ASN A 56 -10.06 -18.73 7.40
N VAL A 57 -9.34 -17.63 7.33
CA VAL A 57 -7.92 -17.60 6.98
C VAL A 57 -7.09 -16.96 8.06
N GLU A 58 -5.86 -17.40 8.17
CA GLU A 58 -4.86 -16.82 9.06
C GLU A 58 -3.49 -16.85 8.40
N GLY A 59 -2.79 -15.71 8.42
CA GLY A 59 -1.44 -15.64 7.85
C GLY A 59 -0.76 -14.31 8.12
N MET A 60 0.51 -14.25 7.73
CA MET A 60 1.30 -13.02 7.84
C MET A 60 1.15 -12.20 6.57
N VAL A 61 0.99 -10.88 6.73
CA VAL A 61 0.84 -9.93 5.61
C VAL A 61 1.75 -8.72 5.79
N GLY A 62 2.17 -8.11 4.70
CA GLY A 62 2.99 -6.90 4.66
C GLY A 62 4.44 -7.07 5.05
N ALA A 63 5.21 -5.99 4.98
CA ALA A 63 6.60 -5.84 5.41
C ALA A 63 7.55 -6.98 4.97
N MET A 64 7.37 -7.49 3.75
CA MET A 64 8.11 -8.65 3.24
C MET A 64 9.57 -8.32 2.92
N VAL A 65 9.90 -7.06 2.66
CA VAL A 65 11.25 -6.59 2.32
C VAL A 65 11.87 -5.80 3.45
N ASP A 66 11.11 -4.87 4.06
CA ASP A 66 11.59 -4.10 5.21
C ASP A 66 10.70 -4.33 6.42
N ASN A 67 11.25 -4.99 7.42
CA ASN A 67 10.62 -5.30 8.69
C ASN A 67 11.18 -4.47 9.87
N SER A 68 11.89 -3.39 9.58
CA SER A 68 12.63 -2.61 10.58
C SER A 68 11.74 -1.99 11.65
N TYR A 69 10.46 -1.76 11.37
CA TYR A 69 9.55 -1.07 12.29
C TYR A 69 8.53 -2.00 12.95
N GLU A 70 7.57 -2.54 12.20
CA GLU A 70 6.52 -3.40 12.77
C GLU A 70 6.70 -4.87 12.36
N GLY A 71 7.36 -5.10 11.23
CA GLY A 71 7.44 -6.42 10.61
C GLY A 71 6.10 -6.86 10.02
N PRO A 72 6.05 -8.09 9.48
CA PRO A 72 4.79 -8.68 9.00
C PRO A 72 3.76 -8.78 10.11
N VAL A 73 2.49 -8.54 9.77
CA VAL A 73 1.37 -8.54 10.71
C VAL A 73 0.53 -9.80 10.52
N LYS A 74 0.16 -10.44 11.62
CA LYS A 74 -0.78 -11.55 11.60
C LYS A 74 -2.18 -11.02 11.30
N LEU A 75 -2.75 -11.48 10.19
CA LEU A 75 -4.14 -11.25 9.79
C LEU A 75 -4.91 -12.55 9.98
N SER A 76 -6.04 -12.48 10.70
CA SER A 76 -6.97 -13.58 10.87
C SER A 76 -8.38 -13.07 10.67
N GLY A 77 -9.20 -13.77 9.90
CA GLY A 77 -10.56 -13.34 9.65
C GLY A 77 -11.29 -14.22 8.64
N THR A 78 -12.50 -13.78 8.28
CA THR A 78 -13.35 -14.48 7.33
C THR A 78 -13.14 -13.95 5.92
N VAL A 79 -13.00 -14.83 4.95
CA VAL A 79 -12.92 -14.50 3.52
C VAL A 79 -14.27 -13.98 3.05
N VAL A 80 -14.34 -12.76 2.57
CA VAL A 80 -15.57 -12.17 2.00
C VAL A 80 -15.53 -12.07 0.49
N TYR A 81 -14.33 -12.14 -0.10
CA TYR A 81 -14.17 -12.16 -1.55
C TYR A 81 -12.83 -12.78 -1.94
N VAL A 82 -12.82 -13.48 -3.07
CA VAL A 82 -11.61 -13.92 -3.76
C VAL A 82 -11.77 -13.60 -5.24
N SER A 83 -10.80 -12.94 -5.84
CA SER A 83 -10.83 -12.64 -7.27
C SER A 83 -10.87 -13.93 -8.10
N PRO A 84 -11.51 -13.93 -9.28
CA PRO A 84 -11.38 -15.04 -10.23
C PRO A 84 -9.90 -15.34 -10.53
N GLU A 85 -9.60 -16.59 -10.87
CA GLU A 85 -8.25 -16.98 -11.26
C GLU A 85 -7.71 -16.11 -12.39
N GLU A 86 -6.42 -15.82 -12.33
CA GLU A 86 -5.73 -15.04 -13.34
C GLU A 86 -5.68 -15.83 -14.65
N ASP A 87 -6.09 -15.21 -15.75
CA ASP A 87 -5.82 -15.75 -17.08
C ASP A 87 -4.31 -15.63 -17.39
N LYS A 88 -3.61 -16.74 -17.25
CA LYS A 88 -2.16 -16.81 -17.50
C LYS A 88 -1.77 -16.51 -18.94
N ASN A 89 -2.73 -16.56 -19.87
CA ASN A 89 -2.51 -16.25 -21.29
C ASN A 89 -2.75 -14.77 -21.60
N ALA A 90 -3.33 -14.00 -20.69
CA ALA A 90 -3.49 -12.57 -20.88
C ALA A 90 -2.14 -11.84 -20.92
N GLU A 91 -2.04 -10.81 -21.73
CA GLU A 91 -0.87 -9.91 -21.71
C GLU A 91 -0.65 -9.35 -20.32
N SER A 92 0.62 -9.19 -19.91
CA SER A 92 1.01 -8.87 -18.53
C SER A 92 0.29 -7.66 -17.93
N TRP A 93 -0.04 -6.66 -18.74
CA TRP A 93 -0.77 -5.45 -18.30
C TRP A 93 -2.29 -5.66 -18.19
N ARG A 94 -2.84 -6.74 -18.77
CA ARG A 94 -4.26 -7.13 -18.69
C ARG A 94 -4.53 -8.15 -17.59
N ARG A 95 -3.50 -8.73 -17.00
CA ARG A 95 -3.68 -9.74 -15.96
C ARG A 95 -4.40 -9.14 -14.77
N LYS A 96 -5.56 -9.71 -14.47
CA LYS A 96 -6.24 -9.43 -13.20
C LYS A 96 -5.37 -9.97 -12.08
N ARG A 97 -5.08 -9.14 -11.11
CA ARG A 97 -4.17 -9.51 -10.02
C ARG A 97 -4.94 -10.23 -8.93
N ASP A 98 -4.37 -11.30 -8.44
CA ASP A 98 -4.98 -12.09 -7.38
C ASP A 98 -5.14 -11.27 -6.12
N ILE A 99 -6.38 -11.17 -5.68
CA ILE A 99 -6.73 -10.56 -4.39
C ILE A 99 -7.69 -11.44 -3.62
N ALA A 100 -7.62 -11.34 -2.31
CA ALA A 100 -8.66 -11.76 -1.40
C ALA A 100 -9.05 -10.60 -0.48
N ILE A 101 -10.30 -10.55 -0.04
CA ILE A 101 -10.73 -9.60 0.97
C ILE A 101 -11.06 -10.39 2.22
N VAL A 102 -10.35 -10.08 3.29
CA VAL A 102 -10.48 -10.72 4.60
C VAL A 102 -11.13 -9.73 5.56
N LYS A 103 -12.25 -10.12 6.13
CA LYS A 103 -12.95 -9.33 7.15
C LYS A 103 -12.48 -9.76 8.54
N THR A 104 -12.05 -8.78 9.34
CA THR A 104 -11.73 -8.96 10.75
C THR A 104 -12.35 -7.83 11.57
N GLY A 105 -13.31 -8.14 12.43
CA GLY A 105 -14.17 -7.13 13.03
C GLY A 105 -14.87 -6.30 11.95
N SER A 106 -14.77 -4.97 12.03
CA SER A 106 -15.30 -4.05 11.03
C SER A 106 -14.32 -3.67 9.91
N VAL A 107 -13.14 -4.30 9.85
CA VAL A 107 -12.10 -4.00 8.87
C VAL A 107 -12.13 -5.02 7.74
N TYR A 108 -12.21 -4.53 6.51
CA TYR A 108 -12.09 -5.28 5.27
C TYR A 108 -10.70 -5.07 4.70
N VAL A 109 -9.83 -6.06 4.84
CA VAL A 109 -8.44 -5.98 4.39
C VAL A 109 -8.31 -6.60 3.00
N VAL A 110 -7.96 -5.79 2.02
CA VAL A 110 -7.64 -6.27 0.69
C VAL A 110 -6.21 -6.78 0.68
N VAL A 111 -6.06 -8.08 0.57
CA VAL A 111 -4.76 -8.76 0.47
C VAL A 111 -4.50 -9.07 -0.99
N GLY A 112 -3.33 -8.71 -1.49
CA GLY A 112 -3.00 -8.88 -2.89
C GLY A 112 -1.62 -9.46 -3.12
N THR A 113 -1.42 -10.05 -4.31
CA THR A 113 -0.12 -10.59 -4.72
C THR A 113 0.74 -9.57 -5.44
N SER A 114 0.14 -8.55 -6.08
CA SER A 114 0.88 -7.68 -6.99
C SER A 114 0.33 -6.27 -7.25
N SER A 115 -0.70 -5.78 -6.56
CA SER A 115 -1.24 -4.44 -6.89
C SER A 115 -1.45 -3.52 -5.70
N PRO A 116 -1.01 -2.26 -5.81
CA PRO A 116 -1.37 -1.23 -4.85
C PRO A 116 -2.81 -0.74 -5.00
N THR A 117 -3.42 -0.95 -6.18
CA THR A 117 -4.78 -0.48 -6.49
C THR A 117 -5.64 -1.69 -6.87
N PRO A 118 -6.36 -2.28 -5.90
CA PRO A 118 -7.18 -3.45 -6.19
C PRO A 118 -8.38 -3.07 -7.06
N ASN A 119 -8.73 -3.96 -7.99
CA ASN A 119 -10.04 -3.92 -8.62
C ASN A 119 -11.03 -4.61 -7.69
N LEU A 120 -12.03 -3.88 -7.22
CA LEU A 120 -13.09 -4.37 -6.33
C LEU A 120 -14.32 -4.84 -7.09
N GLU A 121 -14.30 -4.79 -8.42
CA GLU A 121 -15.41 -5.25 -9.25
C GLU A 121 -15.76 -6.71 -8.94
N GLY A 122 -17.03 -6.97 -8.69
CA GLY A 122 -17.53 -8.29 -8.30
C GLY A 122 -17.37 -8.66 -6.83
N SER A 123 -16.71 -7.83 -6.00
CA SER A 123 -16.55 -8.10 -4.57
C SER A 123 -17.82 -7.84 -3.75
N GLY A 124 -18.78 -7.09 -4.29
CA GLY A 124 -19.94 -6.61 -3.53
C GLY A 124 -19.63 -5.51 -2.51
N ILE A 125 -18.39 -5.02 -2.48
CA ILE A 125 -17.98 -3.93 -1.58
C ILE A 125 -17.98 -2.63 -2.36
N ASP A 126 -18.83 -1.68 -1.96
CA ASP A 126 -18.80 -0.30 -2.46
C ASP A 126 -17.98 0.57 -1.49
N PRO A 127 -16.86 1.14 -1.91
CA PRO A 127 -16.09 2.05 -1.09
C PRO A 127 -16.87 3.27 -0.57
N LYS A 128 -17.91 3.69 -1.27
CA LYS A 128 -18.77 4.83 -0.85
C LYS A 128 -19.63 4.52 0.38
N GLU A 129 -19.86 3.25 0.66
CA GLU A 129 -20.63 2.79 1.82
C GLU A 129 -19.75 2.55 3.05
N MET A 130 -18.44 2.73 2.93
CA MET A 130 -17.50 2.58 4.03
C MET A 130 -17.30 3.88 4.78
N ASP A 131 -17.22 3.81 6.12
CA ASP A 131 -16.91 4.98 6.96
C ASP A 131 -15.49 5.50 6.71
N ILE A 132 -14.55 4.60 6.44
CA ILE A 132 -13.14 4.92 6.20
C ILE A 132 -12.62 4.08 5.03
N VAL A 133 -12.00 4.73 4.06
CA VAL A 133 -11.28 4.07 2.97
C VAL A 133 -9.81 4.46 3.04
N MET A 134 -8.96 3.47 3.25
CA MET A 134 -7.50 3.67 3.31
C MET A 134 -6.87 3.15 2.03
N VAL A 135 -6.26 4.05 1.25
CA VAL A 135 -5.59 3.68 -0.01
C VAL A 135 -4.11 4.05 0.06
N LYS A 136 -3.27 3.13 -0.36
CA LYS A 136 -1.84 3.36 -0.46
C LYS A 136 -1.50 3.88 -1.85
N GLN A 137 -1.48 5.20 -2.00
CA GLN A 137 -1.18 5.85 -3.28
C GLN A 137 -0.35 7.12 -3.11
N GLY A 138 0.61 7.33 -4.00
CA GLY A 138 1.36 8.58 -4.09
C GLY A 138 0.62 9.67 -4.89
N TYR A 139 -0.31 9.25 -5.75
CA TYR A 139 -1.25 10.11 -6.48
C TYR A 139 -2.55 9.36 -6.71
N LEU A 140 -3.67 10.07 -6.68
CA LEU A 140 -4.99 9.46 -6.79
C LEU A 140 -5.31 9.13 -8.26
N VAL A 141 -5.64 7.88 -8.52
CA VAL A 141 -6.15 7.47 -9.83
C VAL A 141 -7.63 7.83 -9.96
N THR A 142 -8.12 7.98 -11.19
CA THR A 142 -9.48 8.48 -11.48
C THR A 142 -10.58 7.75 -10.72
N GLN A 143 -10.47 6.43 -10.57
CA GLN A 143 -11.49 5.64 -9.85
C GLN A 143 -11.65 6.04 -8.39
N TRP A 144 -10.56 6.37 -7.71
CA TRP A 144 -10.58 6.84 -6.32
C TRP A 144 -10.89 8.33 -6.22
N TYR A 145 -10.39 9.12 -7.18
CA TYR A 145 -10.68 10.55 -7.25
C TYR A 145 -12.17 10.83 -7.35
N ASN A 146 -12.90 10.05 -8.15
CA ASN A 146 -14.34 10.27 -8.38
C ASN A 146 -15.22 9.90 -7.19
N ILE A 147 -14.68 9.21 -6.18
CA ILE A 147 -15.44 8.78 -4.99
C ILE A 147 -14.89 9.39 -3.69
N GLN A 148 -13.88 10.25 -3.79
CA GLN A 148 -13.31 10.89 -2.60
C GLN A 148 -14.36 11.73 -1.88
N ALA A 149 -14.29 11.68 -0.56
CA ALA A 149 -14.98 12.58 0.35
C ALA A 149 -13.92 13.47 1.04
N ASP A 150 -14.05 13.71 2.34
CA ASP A 150 -12.97 14.32 3.11
C ASP A 150 -11.75 13.40 3.10
N TRP A 151 -10.57 13.94 2.83
CA TRP A 151 -9.37 13.13 2.75
C TRP A 151 -8.22 13.70 3.60
N VAL A 152 -7.42 12.79 4.11
CA VAL A 152 -6.23 13.10 4.91
C VAL A 152 -5.05 12.30 4.38
N MET A 153 -3.93 12.98 4.15
CA MET A 153 -2.67 12.31 3.84
C MET A 153 -1.99 11.87 5.15
N ALA A 154 -1.79 10.57 5.30
CA ALA A 154 -1.12 9.99 6.46
C ALA A 154 0.30 9.56 6.10
N PHE A 155 1.28 10.04 6.84
CA PHE A 155 2.66 9.57 6.77
C PHE A 155 2.89 8.51 7.85
N THR A 156 3.47 7.39 7.45
CA THR A 156 3.72 6.25 8.33
C THR A 156 5.15 5.78 8.24
N ARG A 157 5.61 5.07 9.26
CA ARG A 157 6.96 4.52 9.33
C ARG A 157 7.16 3.39 8.33
N GLY A 158 8.33 3.34 7.71
CA GLY A 158 8.73 2.29 6.77
C GLY A 158 9.91 2.69 5.93
N GLY A 159 10.37 1.82 5.03
CA GLY A 159 11.55 2.03 4.18
C GLY A 159 11.40 3.16 3.15
N VAL A 160 10.17 3.66 2.93
CA VAL A 160 9.86 4.77 2.00
C VAL A 160 9.13 5.89 2.74
N GLU A 161 9.50 6.16 3.98
CA GLU A 161 8.94 7.21 4.81
C GLU A 161 9.05 8.58 4.13
N GLN A 162 7.96 9.34 4.12
CA GLN A 162 7.89 10.66 3.47
C GLN A 162 8.21 11.83 4.40
N ASP A 163 8.37 11.59 5.68
CA ASP A 163 8.84 12.62 6.62
C ASP A 163 10.38 12.71 6.58
N PHE A 164 10.87 13.42 5.57
CA PHE A 164 12.31 13.53 5.32
C PHE A 164 13.12 14.06 6.51
N LYS A 165 12.53 14.86 7.39
CA LYS A 165 13.22 15.38 8.56
C LYS A 165 13.49 14.32 9.63
N LYS A 166 12.72 13.23 9.61
CA LYS A 166 12.84 12.13 10.58
C LYS A 166 13.69 10.96 10.08
N LEU A 167 14.11 10.99 8.82
CA LEU A 167 14.93 9.92 8.26
C LEU A 167 16.33 9.93 8.90
N PRO A 168 16.86 8.75 9.26
CA PRO A 168 18.16 8.63 9.91
C PRO A 168 19.32 8.74 8.91
N TYR A 169 19.45 9.88 8.26
CA TYR A 169 20.52 10.12 7.29
C TYR A 169 21.90 9.94 7.91
N LYS A 170 22.77 9.19 7.21
CA LYS A 170 24.15 8.97 7.64
C LYS A 170 25.17 9.56 6.67
N ASN A 171 24.87 9.55 5.39
CA ASN A 171 25.82 9.91 4.33
C ASN A 171 25.22 10.99 3.42
N ILE A 172 24.91 12.15 3.98
CA ILE A 172 24.44 13.32 3.23
C ILE A 172 25.43 14.47 3.37
N VAL A 173 25.54 15.27 2.33
CA VAL A 173 26.32 16.52 2.38
C VAL A 173 25.45 17.58 3.04
N ARG A 174 26.03 18.28 4.03
CA ARG A 174 25.36 19.37 4.76
C ARG A 174 26.00 20.71 4.40
N PRO A 175 25.25 21.82 4.36
CA PRO A 175 23.82 21.93 4.63
C PRO A 175 22.95 21.41 3.48
N MET A 176 21.76 20.88 3.78
CA MET A 176 20.79 20.37 2.81
C MET A 176 19.35 20.71 3.23
N PHE A 177 18.59 21.36 2.37
CA PHE A 177 17.16 21.56 2.59
C PHE A 177 16.36 20.25 2.38
N PRO A 178 15.35 19.94 3.19
CA PRO A 178 14.77 20.70 4.31
C PRO A 178 15.35 20.34 5.71
N ILE A 179 16.47 19.63 5.75
CA ILE A 179 17.11 19.22 7.00
C ILE A 179 17.71 20.44 7.71
N ASP A 180 18.32 21.33 6.94
CA ASP A 180 18.88 22.60 7.38
C ASP A 180 18.05 23.75 6.82
N PRO A 181 16.96 24.17 7.50
CA PRO A 181 16.03 25.15 6.96
C PRO A 181 16.64 26.56 6.79
N ASP A 182 17.69 26.87 7.57
CA ASP A 182 18.36 28.16 7.57
C ASP A 182 19.59 28.20 6.64
N MET A 183 19.77 27.19 5.78
CA MET A 183 20.86 27.21 4.82
C MET A 183 20.70 28.36 3.83
N ALA A 184 21.84 28.95 3.42
CA ALA A 184 21.83 29.95 2.36
C ALA A 184 21.33 29.35 1.03
N ASP A 185 20.67 30.17 0.23
CA ASP A 185 20.27 29.76 -1.12
C ASP A 185 21.49 29.33 -1.93
N PRO A 186 21.44 28.15 -2.60
CA PRO A 186 22.56 27.70 -3.40
C PRO A 186 22.75 28.56 -4.65
N GLU A 187 23.99 28.78 -5.05
CA GLU A 187 24.26 29.33 -6.39
C GLU A 187 23.81 28.34 -7.45
N LEU A 188 22.81 28.73 -8.24
CA LEU A 188 22.29 27.90 -9.33
C LEU A 188 23.05 28.20 -10.61
N ASN A 189 24.07 27.39 -10.88
CA ASN A 189 24.78 27.43 -12.15
C ASN A 189 24.13 26.50 -13.16
N VAL A 190 23.78 27.02 -14.32
CA VAL A 190 23.21 26.20 -15.40
C VAL A 190 24.29 25.31 -15.98
N ILE A 191 24.13 24.00 -15.86
CA ILE A 191 24.97 23.03 -16.54
C ILE A 191 24.29 22.65 -17.84
N MET A 192 24.91 23.05 -18.95
CA MET A 192 24.44 22.66 -20.29
C MET A 192 24.87 21.21 -20.56
N VAL A 193 23.88 20.31 -20.56
CA VAL A 193 24.12 18.92 -20.96
C VAL A 193 24.00 18.84 -22.48
N PRO A 194 25.08 18.43 -23.20
CA PRO A 194 25.04 18.26 -24.65
C PRO A 194 23.94 17.26 -25.05
N SER A 195 23.32 17.48 -26.21
CA SER A 195 22.35 16.53 -26.75
C SER A 195 22.96 15.14 -26.96
N ALA A 196 22.13 14.10 -26.91
CA ALA A 196 22.56 12.71 -27.13
C ALA A 196 23.36 12.52 -28.44
N LYS A 197 23.09 13.33 -29.46
CA LYS A 197 23.87 13.34 -30.74
C LYS A 197 25.34 13.62 -30.54
N HIS A 198 25.72 14.41 -29.55
CA HIS A 198 27.13 14.73 -29.27
C HIS A 198 27.84 13.61 -28.52
N TYR A 199 27.10 12.77 -27.80
CA TYR A 199 27.69 11.66 -27.05
C TYR A 199 27.96 10.41 -27.91
N TYR A 200 27.11 10.17 -28.93
CA TYR A 200 27.21 8.92 -29.72
C TYR A 200 27.85 9.07 -31.08
N GLY A 201 28.41 10.23 -31.40
CA GLY A 201 29.23 10.44 -32.59
C GLY A 201 28.56 10.08 -33.94
N ARG A 202 27.23 10.21 -34.03
CA ARG A 202 26.49 9.92 -35.27
C ARG A 202 25.69 11.12 -35.74
#